data_b2444f4939682f035e2fdda7c2ae4ffb
#
_entry.id   b2444f4939682f035e2fdda7c2ae4ffb
#
_cell.length_a   1.000
_cell.length_b   1.000
_cell.length_c   1.000
_cell.angle_alpha   90.00
_cell.angle_beta   90.00
_cell.angle_gamma   90.00
#
_symmetry.space_group_name_H-M   'P 1'
#
loop_
_entity.id
_entity.type
_entity.pdbx_description
1 polymer ?
#
loop_
_entity_poly.entity_id
_entity_poly.type
_entity_poly.pdbx_seq_one_letter_code
_entity_poly.pdbx_strand_id
1 'polypeptide(L)'
;MYFNMSTKKKKKKKNSRRSALVPVILILIVVMVALVAVWQLRGVIGSNATTARAVARTMGNSYSGTVVIARNERLYETENKTSIDFVAAEGSHVSRSGVICKVYSSGYNQTEINRLQTYRQEIQSYHVSTVFGSYVDAALDSENQEIANLAQQVRTLVQGRGVGSLGNLEKQLSSSLTVRKNYLKQKYPDDQTLSELYKVENDQLKKIESWTTTYTASEDCIVSFYTDGYENSVNSSTYGTMNPSDVRAVIRGAMPEQSTVSRGSDPIFRTVIEDEWYALFLCQDRDWNPVVGETYQMQLTGFDDYVIPAQVVSFIRIGSDLLLRMHVSQSVEPVLNIRTCGASVGDFVTGY
;
A
#
# COMPACT_ATOMS: atom_id res chain seq x y z
N MET A 1 -117.78 16.81 52.37
CA MET A 1 -117.31 18.17 52.16
C MET A 1 -115.86 18.27 52.63
N TYR A 2 -114.98 18.83 51.86
CA TYR A 2 -113.57 19.13 51.97
C TYR A 2 -112.67 18.22 51.28
N PHE A 3 -112.11 18.80 50.20
CA PHE A 3 -111.01 18.47 49.40
C PHE A 3 -109.66 18.34 50.18
N ASN A 4 -108.84 17.39 49.79
CA ASN A 4 -107.45 17.49 50.17
C ASN A 4 -106.53 17.17 48.97
N MET A 5 -105.88 18.19 48.52
CA MET A 5 -104.93 18.16 47.41
C MET A 5 -103.56 17.54 47.85
N SER A 6 -103.19 16.49 47.14
CA SER A 6 -101.88 15.89 47.30
C SER A 6 -100.86 16.54 46.41
N THR A 7 -99.84 17.15 46.94
CA THR A 7 -98.67 17.74 46.22
C THR A 7 -97.59 16.68 45.96
N LYS A 8 -97.38 16.41 44.65
CA LYS A 8 -96.29 15.57 44.18
C LYS A 8 -94.91 16.30 44.26
N LYS A 9 -93.99 15.85 45.14
CA LYS A 9 -92.59 16.28 45.15
C LYS A 9 -91.82 15.71 43.91
N LYS A 10 -91.27 16.54 43.01
CA LYS A 10 -90.33 16.19 41.93
C LYS A 10 -89.01 15.87 42.52
N LYS A 11 -88.50 14.63 42.35
CA LYS A 11 -87.13 14.27 42.63
C LYS A 11 -86.17 14.82 41.55
N LYS A 12 -85.21 15.69 41.92
CA LYS A 12 -84.12 16.17 41.07
C LYS A 12 -83.14 15.04 40.79
N LYS A 13 -82.97 14.69 39.51
CA LYS A 13 -81.92 13.75 39.04
C LYS A 13 -80.51 14.41 39.17
N LYS A 14 -79.70 13.90 40.11
CA LYS A 14 -78.33 14.38 40.35
C LYS A 14 -77.44 13.83 39.24
N ASN A 15 -76.83 14.72 38.44
CA ASN A 15 -75.94 14.39 37.33
C ASN A 15 -74.72 13.57 37.77
N SER A 16 -74.66 12.30 37.29
CA SER A 16 -73.58 11.31 37.49
C SER A 16 -72.38 11.53 36.57
N ARG A 17 -71.99 12.78 36.27
CA ARG A 17 -70.80 13.01 35.46
C ARG A 17 -69.47 13.07 36.22
N ARG A 18 -69.48 13.00 37.57
CA ARG A 18 -68.26 13.03 38.39
C ARG A 18 -67.66 11.66 38.69
N SER A 19 -68.37 10.57 38.48
CA SER A 19 -67.85 9.21 38.83
C SER A 19 -67.04 8.56 37.70
N ALA A 20 -67.14 9.07 36.47
CA ALA A 20 -66.35 8.52 35.32
C ALA A 20 -64.96 9.16 35.17
N LEU A 21 -64.73 10.34 35.76
CA LEU A 21 -63.42 11.01 35.68
C LEU A 21 -62.40 10.41 36.67
N VAL A 22 -62.85 9.87 37.79
CA VAL A 22 -61.95 9.28 38.80
C VAL A 22 -61.21 8.06 38.28
N PRO A 23 -61.87 7.06 37.62
CA PRO A 23 -61.13 5.91 37.07
C PRO A 23 -60.22 6.29 35.93
N VAL A 24 -60.54 7.30 35.11
CA VAL A 24 -59.69 7.77 34.04
C VAL A 24 -58.44 8.46 34.56
N ILE A 25 -58.53 9.26 35.61
CA ILE A 25 -57.39 9.88 36.30
C ILE A 25 -56.51 8.82 36.93
N LEU A 26 -57.08 7.77 37.53
CA LEU A 26 -56.36 6.69 38.17
C LEU A 26 -55.58 5.86 37.14
N ILE A 27 -56.16 5.59 35.96
CA ILE A 27 -55.48 4.91 34.85
C ILE A 27 -54.33 5.80 34.31
N LEU A 28 -54.53 7.12 34.16
CA LEU A 28 -53.47 8.04 33.73
C LEU A 28 -52.28 8.08 34.72
N ILE A 29 -52.57 8.06 36.01
CA ILE A 29 -51.50 8.00 37.06
C ILE A 29 -50.73 6.68 36.99
N VAL A 30 -51.44 5.55 36.80
CA VAL A 30 -50.77 4.23 36.66
C VAL A 30 -49.91 4.17 35.41
N VAL A 31 -50.39 4.71 34.30
CA VAL A 31 -49.60 4.81 33.03
C VAL A 31 -48.39 5.72 33.23
N MET A 32 -48.54 6.85 33.91
CA MET A 32 -47.44 7.76 34.17
C MET A 32 -46.38 7.11 35.09
N VAL A 33 -46.80 6.41 36.15
CA VAL A 33 -45.89 5.68 37.02
C VAL A 33 -45.17 4.55 36.27
N ALA A 34 -45.90 3.83 35.40
CA ALA A 34 -45.29 2.80 34.56
C ALA A 34 -44.26 3.38 33.59
N LEU A 35 -44.54 4.56 32.97
CA LEU A 35 -43.60 5.25 32.08
C LEU A 35 -42.35 5.73 32.83
N VAL A 36 -42.50 6.26 34.06
CA VAL A 36 -41.38 6.69 34.89
C VAL A 36 -40.56 5.47 35.34
N ALA A 37 -41.21 4.35 35.69
CA ALA A 37 -40.52 3.10 36.03
C ALA A 37 -39.75 2.54 34.84
N VAL A 38 -40.31 2.54 33.61
CA VAL A 38 -39.62 2.15 32.38
C VAL A 38 -38.46 3.10 32.06
N TRP A 39 -38.62 4.40 32.34
CA TRP A 39 -37.55 5.39 32.10
C TRP A 39 -36.39 5.22 33.08
N GLN A 40 -36.69 4.93 34.37
CA GLN A 40 -35.68 4.59 35.39
C GLN A 40 -34.98 3.25 35.08
N LEU A 41 -35.73 2.23 34.67
CA LEU A 41 -35.17 0.94 34.26
C LEU A 41 -34.28 1.08 33.00
N ARG A 42 -34.63 1.93 32.05
CA ARG A 42 -33.74 2.25 30.91
C ARG A 42 -32.44 2.93 31.33
N GLY A 43 -32.49 3.79 32.34
CA GLY A 43 -31.31 4.41 32.93
C GLY A 43 -30.38 3.40 33.63
N VAL A 44 -30.94 2.36 34.24
CA VAL A 44 -30.19 1.31 34.96
C VAL A 44 -29.66 0.23 34.02
N ILE A 45 -30.38 -0.07 32.93
CA ILE A 45 -29.95 -1.08 31.93
C ILE A 45 -29.00 -0.46 30.90
N GLY A 46 -29.02 0.87 30.68
CA GLY A 46 -28.21 1.54 29.69
C GLY A 46 -26.87 2.12 30.15
N SER A 47 -26.55 2.10 31.45
CA SER A 47 -25.43 2.90 31.98
C SER A 47 -24.30 2.13 32.65
N ASN A 48 -24.32 0.80 32.67
CA ASN A 48 -23.23 0.04 33.29
C ASN A 48 -22.60 -1.05 32.41
N ALA A 49 -22.64 -0.92 31.10
CA ALA A 49 -21.58 -1.49 30.31
C ALA A 49 -20.34 -0.59 30.50
N THR A 50 -19.67 -0.68 31.60
CA THR A 50 -18.27 -0.31 31.69
C THR A 50 -17.56 -1.22 30.68
N THR A 51 -17.45 -0.77 29.43
CA THR A 51 -16.48 -1.31 28.50
C THR A 51 -15.13 -1.03 29.14
N ALA A 52 -14.63 -1.98 29.91
CA ALA A 52 -13.24 -1.99 30.30
C ALA A 52 -12.48 -2.14 28.98
N ARG A 53 -11.79 -1.09 28.56
CA ARG A 53 -10.82 -1.19 27.48
C ARG A 53 -9.80 -2.22 27.98
N ALA A 54 -9.76 -3.39 27.37
CA ALA A 54 -8.73 -4.36 27.66
C ALA A 54 -7.41 -3.69 27.28
N VAL A 55 -6.65 -3.28 28.28
CA VAL A 55 -5.28 -2.82 28.09
C VAL A 55 -4.45 -4.08 28.03
N ALA A 56 -3.87 -4.38 26.88
CA ALA A 56 -2.90 -5.44 26.76
C ALA A 56 -1.81 -5.20 27.80
N ARG A 57 -1.67 -6.11 28.76
CA ARG A 57 -0.60 -6.10 29.74
C ARG A 57 0.40 -7.17 29.37
N THR A 58 1.61 -6.77 29.23
CA THR A 58 2.76 -7.64 29.07
C THR A 58 3.01 -8.37 30.40
N MET A 59 2.89 -9.68 30.43
CA MET A 59 3.26 -10.51 31.58
C MET A 59 4.55 -11.25 31.23
N GLY A 60 5.61 -11.02 31.99
CA GLY A 60 6.94 -11.63 31.78
C GLY A 60 8.04 -10.59 31.87
N ASN A 61 9.27 -11.05 31.74
CA ASN A 61 10.44 -10.17 31.73
C ASN A 61 10.54 -9.49 30.37
N SER A 62 10.54 -8.16 30.36
CA SER A 62 10.79 -7.37 29.14
C SER A 62 11.88 -6.35 29.37
N TYR A 63 12.75 -6.20 28.40
CA TYR A 63 13.88 -5.30 28.41
C TYR A 63 13.66 -4.23 27.35
N SER A 64 13.69 -2.97 27.78
CA SER A 64 13.45 -1.83 26.90
C SER A 64 14.75 -1.32 26.28
N GLY A 65 14.69 -0.96 25.01
CA GLY A 65 15.83 -0.45 24.28
C GLY A 65 15.43 0.22 22.96
N THR A 66 16.38 0.32 22.07
CA THR A 66 16.17 0.81 20.71
C THR A 66 16.62 -0.24 19.72
N VAL A 67 15.82 -0.48 18.70
CA VAL A 67 16.14 -1.38 17.60
C VAL A 67 16.55 -0.57 16.37
N VAL A 68 17.58 -1.03 15.69
CA VAL A 68 17.93 -0.63 14.32
C VAL A 68 17.59 -1.79 13.40
N ILE A 69 16.86 -1.49 12.35
CA ILE A 69 16.34 -2.48 11.40
C ILE A 69 17.31 -2.60 10.22
N ALA A 70 17.88 -3.79 10.05
CA ALA A 70 18.75 -4.15 8.94
C ALA A 70 17.98 -5.07 8.00
N ARG A 71 17.58 -4.55 6.85
CA ARG A 71 16.76 -5.27 5.87
C ARG A 71 17.67 -6.02 4.89
N ASN A 72 17.14 -7.04 4.26
CA ASN A 72 17.71 -7.60 3.05
C ASN A 72 17.29 -6.72 1.88
N GLU A 73 18.01 -5.63 1.66
CA GLU A 73 17.66 -4.59 0.71
C GLU A 73 18.79 -4.28 -0.26
N ARG A 74 18.41 -3.87 -1.46
CA ARG A 74 19.33 -3.44 -2.51
C ARG A 74 18.92 -2.10 -3.05
N LEU A 75 19.83 -1.12 -2.99
CA LEU A 75 19.66 0.22 -3.54
C LEU A 75 19.98 0.22 -5.03
N TYR A 76 19.15 0.90 -5.80
CA TYR A 76 19.36 1.17 -7.22
C TYR A 76 19.57 2.67 -7.45
N GLU A 77 20.63 2.97 -8.18
CA GLU A 77 21.08 4.33 -8.43
C GLU A 77 21.19 4.57 -9.94
N THR A 78 21.15 5.81 -10.36
CA THR A 78 21.39 6.21 -11.74
C THR A 78 22.15 7.52 -11.84
N GLU A 79 22.93 7.64 -12.90
CA GLU A 79 23.55 8.88 -13.31
C GLU A 79 22.70 9.57 -14.39
N ASN A 80 22.77 10.89 -14.49
CA ASN A 80 22.19 11.66 -15.61
C ASN A 80 20.70 11.44 -15.88
N LYS A 81 19.87 11.32 -14.83
CA LYS A 81 18.40 11.25 -14.99
C LYS A 81 17.81 12.60 -15.33
N THR A 82 16.88 12.62 -16.27
CA THR A 82 16.01 13.78 -16.56
C THR A 82 14.65 13.59 -15.93
N SER A 83 14.09 12.38 -16.04
CA SER A 83 12.80 12.02 -15.43
C SER A 83 12.73 10.53 -15.18
N ILE A 84 11.81 10.15 -14.29
CA ILE A 84 11.53 8.76 -13.94
C ILE A 84 10.03 8.53 -14.11
N ASP A 85 9.68 7.43 -14.75
CA ASP A 85 8.31 6.93 -14.84
C ASP A 85 8.19 5.68 -13.97
N PHE A 86 7.47 5.82 -12.85
CA PHE A 86 7.27 4.74 -11.88
C PHE A 86 6.11 3.85 -12.34
N VAL A 87 6.42 2.59 -12.64
CA VAL A 87 5.43 1.57 -13.06
C VAL A 87 4.89 0.82 -11.85
N ALA A 88 5.76 0.49 -10.89
CA ALA A 88 5.37 -0.10 -9.62
C ALA A 88 4.90 0.98 -8.65
N ALA A 89 4.01 0.63 -7.71
CA ALA A 89 3.61 1.51 -6.62
C ALA A 89 4.56 1.36 -5.41
N GLU A 90 4.62 2.39 -4.55
CA GLU A 90 5.34 2.30 -3.27
C GLU A 90 4.81 1.15 -2.42
N GLY A 91 5.70 0.35 -1.85
CA GLY A 91 5.38 -0.80 -1.02
C GLY A 91 4.73 -1.97 -1.77
N SER A 92 4.70 -1.96 -3.10
CA SER A 92 4.08 -3.04 -3.86
C SER A 92 5.02 -4.23 -4.05
N HIS A 93 4.43 -5.43 -4.07
CA HIS A 93 5.13 -6.65 -4.47
C HIS A 93 5.35 -6.68 -5.97
N VAL A 94 6.59 -6.92 -6.38
CA VAL A 94 6.97 -7.08 -7.78
C VAL A 94 7.66 -8.41 -7.96
N SER A 95 7.10 -9.25 -8.82
CA SER A 95 7.72 -10.54 -9.15
C SER A 95 8.96 -10.35 -10.01
N ARG A 96 9.83 -11.33 -9.99
CA ARG A 96 11.05 -11.39 -10.81
C ARG A 96 10.77 -11.02 -12.26
N SER A 97 11.60 -10.17 -12.83
CA SER A 97 11.47 -9.58 -14.17
C SER A 97 10.29 -8.61 -14.35
N GLY A 98 9.52 -8.32 -13.30
CA GLY A 98 8.52 -7.26 -13.31
C GLY A 98 9.18 -5.90 -13.46
N VAL A 99 8.56 -5.00 -14.24
CA VAL A 99 9.07 -3.64 -14.45
C VAL A 99 8.77 -2.80 -13.22
N ILE A 100 9.79 -2.15 -12.68
CA ILE A 100 9.69 -1.24 -11.53
C ILE A 100 9.56 0.20 -12.00
N CYS A 101 10.49 0.68 -12.80
CA CYS A 101 10.46 2.03 -13.36
C CYS A 101 11.22 2.12 -14.67
N LYS A 102 11.00 3.23 -15.39
CA LYS A 102 11.77 3.64 -16.58
C LYS A 102 12.45 4.96 -16.27
N VAL A 103 13.74 5.01 -16.48
CA VAL A 103 14.56 6.21 -16.28
C VAL A 103 14.94 6.78 -17.65
N TYR A 104 14.70 8.06 -17.82
CA TYR A 104 14.99 8.79 -19.04
C TYR A 104 16.20 9.70 -18.86
N SER A 105 17.16 9.58 -19.77
CA SER A 105 18.36 10.41 -19.81
C SER A 105 18.11 11.75 -20.53
N SER A 106 19.08 12.63 -20.52
CA SER A 106 18.98 14.00 -21.05
C SER A 106 18.63 14.10 -22.54
N GLY A 107 18.81 13.02 -23.33
CA GLY A 107 18.38 12.97 -24.73
C GLY A 107 16.88 12.79 -24.94
N TYR A 108 16.17 12.31 -23.95
CA TYR A 108 14.73 12.07 -23.98
C TYR A 108 13.98 13.40 -23.84
N ASN A 109 13.30 13.82 -24.88
CA ASN A 109 12.50 15.04 -24.86
C ASN A 109 11.22 14.92 -25.69
N GLN A 110 10.26 15.81 -25.44
CA GLN A 110 8.94 15.77 -26.08
C GLN A 110 9.02 15.94 -27.62
N THR A 111 10.02 16.66 -28.13
CA THR A 111 10.20 16.88 -29.58
C THR A 111 10.47 15.55 -30.27
N GLU A 112 11.31 14.70 -29.70
CA GLU A 112 11.65 13.40 -30.28
C GLU A 112 10.48 12.42 -30.23
N ILE A 113 9.67 12.51 -29.18
CA ILE A 113 8.41 11.71 -29.06
C ILE A 113 7.40 12.18 -30.11
N ASN A 114 7.21 13.49 -30.26
CA ASN A 114 6.32 14.06 -31.27
C ASN A 114 6.78 13.67 -32.69
N ARG A 115 8.09 13.63 -32.93
CA ARG A 115 8.65 13.16 -34.20
C ARG A 115 8.29 11.70 -34.50
N LEU A 116 8.38 10.83 -33.51
CA LEU A 116 7.94 9.45 -33.65
C LEU A 116 6.43 9.36 -33.96
N GLN A 117 5.61 10.18 -33.30
CA GLN A 117 4.17 10.24 -33.62
C GLN A 117 3.92 10.72 -35.05
N THR A 118 4.67 11.71 -35.53
CA THR A 118 4.58 12.18 -36.90
C THR A 118 4.90 11.06 -37.90
N TYR A 119 5.99 10.32 -37.72
CA TYR A 119 6.34 9.18 -38.58
C TYR A 119 5.24 8.10 -38.58
N ARG A 120 4.64 7.82 -37.44
CA ARG A 120 3.50 6.88 -37.35
C ARG A 120 2.27 7.38 -38.09
N GLN A 121 1.99 8.68 -38.02
CA GLN A 121 0.91 9.29 -38.78
C GLN A 121 1.17 9.25 -40.28
N GLU A 122 2.40 9.50 -40.74
CA GLU A 122 2.80 9.38 -42.13
C GLU A 122 2.61 7.95 -42.64
N ILE A 123 3.06 6.94 -41.91
CA ILE A 123 2.83 5.53 -42.21
C ILE A 123 1.34 5.23 -42.32
N GLN A 124 0.56 5.71 -41.36
CA GLN A 124 -0.90 5.49 -41.35
C GLN A 124 -1.55 6.16 -42.57
N SER A 125 -1.17 7.41 -42.90
CA SER A 125 -1.70 8.14 -44.04
C SER A 125 -1.34 7.46 -45.34
N TYR A 126 -0.11 6.96 -45.46
CA TYR A 126 0.33 6.19 -46.62
C TYR A 126 -0.48 4.89 -46.79
N HIS A 127 -0.73 4.16 -45.72
CA HIS A 127 -1.58 2.99 -45.76
C HIS A 127 -2.99 3.33 -46.23
N VAL A 128 -3.59 4.37 -45.68
CA VAL A 128 -4.96 4.78 -46.05
C VAL A 128 -5.04 5.19 -47.53
N SER A 129 -4.08 5.96 -48.01
CA SER A 129 -4.12 6.49 -49.38
C SER A 129 -3.73 5.49 -50.45
N THR A 130 -2.78 4.60 -50.16
CA THR A 130 -2.16 3.74 -51.18
C THR A 130 -2.58 2.30 -51.08
N VAL A 131 -2.69 1.79 -49.83
CA VAL A 131 -2.95 0.37 -49.56
C VAL A 131 -4.45 0.05 -49.50
N PHE A 132 -5.26 0.95 -48.92
CA PHE A 132 -6.71 0.71 -48.71
C PHE A 132 -7.60 1.24 -49.83
N GLY A 133 -7.02 1.96 -50.84
CA GLY A 133 -7.79 2.52 -51.94
C GLY A 133 -8.41 1.47 -52.87
N SER A 134 -8.06 0.18 -52.76
CA SER A 134 -8.41 -0.79 -53.78
C SER A 134 -8.78 -2.21 -53.32
N TYR A 135 -8.67 -2.58 -52.04
CA TYR A 135 -8.95 -3.97 -51.61
C TYR A 135 -9.52 -4.08 -50.20
N VAL A 136 -10.60 -4.90 -50.09
CA VAL A 136 -11.10 -5.39 -48.79
C VAL A 136 -10.19 -6.54 -48.36
N ASP A 137 -9.48 -6.33 -47.25
CA ASP A 137 -8.61 -7.32 -46.65
C ASP A 137 -9.20 -7.77 -45.29
N ALA A 138 -9.87 -8.93 -45.30
CA ALA A 138 -10.55 -9.46 -44.13
C ALA A 138 -9.60 -9.73 -42.94
N ALA A 139 -8.34 -10.10 -43.19
CA ALA A 139 -7.36 -10.33 -42.15
C ALA A 139 -6.94 -9.01 -41.48
N LEU A 140 -6.71 -7.98 -42.32
CA LEU A 140 -6.36 -6.64 -41.85
C LEU A 140 -7.53 -5.97 -41.11
N ASP A 141 -8.76 -6.17 -41.60
CA ASP A 141 -9.98 -5.67 -40.93
C ASP A 141 -10.17 -6.29 -39.56
N SER A 142 -9.90 -7.59 -39.42
CA SER A 142 -9.94 -8.29 -38.14
C SER A 142 -8.92 -7.72 -37.14
N GLU A 143 -7.67 -7.53 -37.55
CA GLU A 143 -6.62 -6.93 -36.74
C GLU A 143 -6.95 -5.47 -36.36
N ASN A 144 -7.51 -4.68 -37.28
CA ASN A 144 -7.95 -3.32 -37.00
C ASN A 144 -9.08 -3.26 -35.98
N GLN A 145 -10.04 -4.21 -36.04
CA GLN A 145 -11.11 -4.30 -35.06
C GLN A 145 -10.58 -4.69 -33.68
N GLU A 146 -9.63 -5.63 -33.60
CA GLU A 146 -9.01 -6.00 -32.33
C GLU A 146 -8.25 -4.81 -31.70
N ILE A 147 -7.45 -4.11 -32.49
CA ILE A 147 -6.75 -2.89 -32.05
C ILE A 147 -7.74 -1.83 -31.56
N ALA A 148 -8.84 -1.61 -32.26
CA ALA A 148 -9.87 -0.66 -31.88
C ALA A 148 -10.54 -1.05 -30.54
N ASN A 149 -10.83 -2.34 -30.36
CA ASN A 149 -11.39 -2.87 -29.13
C ASN A 149 -10.44 -2.70 -27.94
N LEU A 150 -9.16 -3.05 -28.10
CA LEU A 150 -8.15 -2.86 -27.06
C LEU A 150 -7.95 -1.38 -26.74
N ALA A 151 -7.90 -0.50 -27.73
CA ALA A 151 -7.80 0.93 -27.50
C ALA A 151 -9.02 1.50 -26.74
N GLN A 152 -10.21 0.96 -27.01
CA GLN A 152 -11.42 1.33 -26.27
C GLN A 152 -11.37 0.84 -24.83
N GLN A 153 -10.88 -0.37 -24.57
CA GLN A 153 -10.70 -0.89 -23.21
C GLN A 153 -9.69 -0.04 -22.42
N VAL A 154 -8.55 0.31 -23.02
CA VAL A 154 -7.56 1.22 -22.41
C VAL A 154 -8.21 2.55 -22.04
N ARG A 155 -8.97 3.16 -22.98
CA ARG A 155 -9.67 4.44 -22.73
C ARG A 155 -10.66 4.32 -21.57
N THR A 156 -11.44 3.24 -21.53
CA THR A 156 -12.44 3.00 -20.48
C THR A 156 -11.77 2.83 -19.11
N LEU A 157 -10.63 2.12 -19.08
CA LEU A 157 -9.86 1.91 -17.86
C LEU A 157 -9.23 3.21 -17.34
N VAL A 158 -8.62 4.01 -18.23
CA VAL A 158 -8.05 5.32 -17.90
C VAL A 158 -9.12 6.30 -17.36
N GLN A 159 -10.37 6.19 -17.85
CA GLN A 159 -11.49 6.99 -17.35
C GLN A 159 -12.08 6.47 -16.02
N GLY A 160 -11.48 5.43 -15.43
CA GLY A 160 -11.95 4.84 -14.16
C GLY A 160 -13.27 4.06 -14.26
N ARG A 161 -13.68 3.68 -15.48
CA ARG A 161 -14.95 2.97 -15.76
C ARG A 161 -14.76 1.49 -16.10
N GLY A 162 -13.50 1.01 -16.15
CA GLY A 162 -13.16 -0.35 -16.51
C GLY A 162 -12.53 -1.13 -15.35
N VAL A 163 -12.54 -2.46 -15.45
CA VAL A 163 -11.85 -3.38 -14.54
C VAL A 163 -10.74 -4.07 -15.32
N GLY A 164 -9.51 -4.07 -14.80
CA GLY A 164 -8.38 -4.75 -15.44
C GLY A 164 -7.04 -4.06 -15.14
N SER A 165 -5.97 -4.61 -15.70
CA SER A 165 -4.62 -4.07 -15.60
C SER A 165 -4.26 -3.27 -16.86
N LEU A 166 -3.97 -1.98 -16.69
CA LEU A 166 -3.53 -1.09 -17.79
C LEU A 166 -2.29 -1.65 -18.48
N GLY A 167 -1.29 -2.12 -17.71
CA GLY A 167 -0.07 -2.68 -18.26
C GLY A 167 -0.28 -3.96 -19.10
N ASN A 168 -1.28 -4.77 -18.78
CA ASN A 168 -1.62 -5.93 -19.60
C ASN A 168 -2.29 -5.50 -20.91
N LEU A 169 -3.21 -4.53 -20.87
CA LEU A 169 -3.85 -3.98 -22.06
C LEU A 169 -2.85 -3.27 -22.98
N GLU A 170 -1.89 -2.53 -22.43
CA GLU A 170 -0.81 -1.92 -23.19
C GLU A 170 0.07 -2.96 -23.92
N LYS A 171 0.41 -4.07 -23.21
CA LYS A 171 1.17 -5.17 -23.83
C LYS A 171 0.38 -5.82 -24.96
N GLN A 172 -0.91 -6.10 -24.77
CA GLN A 172 -1.77 -6.67 -25.81
C GLN A 172 -1.90 -5.73 -27.00
N LEU A 173 -2.18 -4.44 -26.78
CA LEU A 173 -2.27 -3.43 -27.82
C LEU A 173 -0.96 -3.31 -28.61
N SER A 174 0.18 -3.28 -27.92
CA SER A 174 1.50 -3.24 -28.57
C SER A 174 1.77 -4.50 -29.40
N SER A 175 1.36 -5.68 -28.91
CA SER A 175 1.46 -6.94 -29.66
C SER A 175 0.62 -6.90 -30.92
N SER A 176 -0.65 -6.55 -30.85
CA SER A 176 -1.55 -6.46 -32.02
C SER A 176 -1.06 -5.41 -33.04
N LEU A 177 -0.57 -4.28 -32.58
CA LEU A 177 0.06 -3.28 -33.48
C LEU A 177 1.29 -3.85 -34.20
N THR A 178 2.09 -4.66 -33.52
CA THR A 178 3.27 -5.32 -34.08
C THR A 178 2.87 -6.39 -35.11
N VAL A 179 1.88 -7.20 -34.83
CA VAL A 179 1.31 -8.20 -35.73
C VAL A 179 0.81 -7.52 -37.02
N ARG A 180 0.00 -6.46 -36.87
CA ARG A 180 -0.49 -5.66 -37.98
C ARG A 180 0.66 -5.06 -38.84
N LYS A 181 1.67 -4.50 -38.19
CA LYS A 181 2.86 -3.94 -38.84
C LYS A 181 3.60 -5.00 -39.67
N ASN A 182 3.81 -6.18 -39.07
CA ASN A 182 4.50 -7.28 -39.76
C ASN A 182 3.68 -7.83 -40.93
N TYR A 183 2.36 -7.95 -40.78
CA TYR A 183 1.46 -8.34 -41.85
C TYR A 183 1.58 -7.38 -43.06
N LEU A 184 1.53 -6.07 -42.80
CA LEU A 184 1.67 -5.08 -43.88
C LEU A 184 3.02 -5.13 -44.55
N LYS A 185 4.11 -5.34 -43.81
CA LYS A 185 5.47 -5.50 -44.40
C LYS A 185 5.56 -6.76 -45.27
N GLN A 186 4.95 -7.85 -44.91
CA GLN A 186 4.95 -9.08 -45.70
C GLN A 186 4.09 -8.97 -46.93
N LYS A 187 2.96 -8.26 -46.86
CA LYS A 187 2.03 -8.11 -47.97
C LYS A 187 2.54 -7.16 -49.07
N TYR A 188 3.33 -6.16 -48.68
CA TYR A 188 3.85 -5.13 -49.58
C TYR A 188 5.39 -5.05 -49.52
N PRO A 189 6.12 -6.12 -49.83
CA PRO A 189 7.58 -6.17 -49.68
C PRO A 189 8.33 -5.25 -50.63
N ASP A 190 7.77 -4.96 -51.81
CA ASP A 190 8.41 -4.19 -52.87
C ASP A 190 8.13 -2.68 -52.83
N ASP A 191 7.36 -2.22 -51.82
CA ASP A 191 7.06 -0.79 -51.67
C ASP A 191 8.22 -0.08 -50.96
N GLN A 192 9.04 0.60 -51.77
CA GLN A 192 10.20 1.34 -51.30
C GLN A 192 9.82 2.47 -50.35
N THR A 193 8.75 3.21 -50.62
CA THR A 193 8.28 4.30 -49.77
C THR A 193 7.87 3.81 -48.40
N LEU A 194 7.10 2.73 -48.32
CA LEU A 194 6.70 2.11 -47.07
C LEU A 194 7.92 1.57 -46.31
N SER A 195 8.88 0.98 -46.99
CA SER A 195 10.12 0.48 -46.42
C SER A 195 10.95 1.61 -45.77
N GLU A 196 11.06 2.77 -46.47
CA GLU A 196 11.76 3.94 -45.93
C GLU A 196 11.06 4.54 -44.73
N LEU A 197 9.74 4.67 -44.76
CA LEU A 197 8.94 5.15 -43.63
C LEU A 197 9.12 4.26 -42.38
N TYR A 198 9.09 2.93 -42.53
CA TYR A 198 9.34 2.00 -41.43
C TYR A 198 10.79 2.06 -40.93
N LYS A 199 11.76 2.31 -41.82
CA LYS A 199 13.15 2.48 -41.42
C LYS A 199 13.32 3.72 -40.53
N VAL A 200 12.76 4.86 -40.95
CA VAL A 200 12.83 6.12 -40.20
C VAL A 200 12.12 5.97 -38.84
N GLU A 201 10.94 5.34 -38.78
CA GLU A 201 10.26 5.04 -37.53
C GLU A 201 11.14 4.18 -36.60
N ASN A 202 11.75 3.11 -37.14
CA ASN A 202 12.57 2.19 -36.35
C ASN A 202 13.86 2.86 -35.85
N ASP A 203 14.49 3.72 -36.65
CA ASP A 203 15.68 4.46 -36.22
C ASP A 203 15.32 5.47 -35.11
N GLN A 204 14.16 6.11 -35.20
CA GLN A 204 13.64 6.98 -34.13
C GLN A 204 13.32 6.22 -32.86
N LEU A 205 12.73 5.02 -32.96
CA LEU A 205 12.48 4.15 -31.82
C LEU A 205 13.78 3.76 -31.12
N LYS A 206 14.79 3.28 -31.87
CA LYS A 206 16.10 2.94 -31.29
C LYS A 206 16.76 4.13 -30.62
N LYS A 207 16.60 5.33 -31.20
CA LYS A 207 17.12 6.56 -30.60
C LYS A 207 16.45 6.85 -29.27
N ILE A 208 15.12 6.72 -29.17
CA ILE A 208 14.37 6.91 -27.91
C ILE A 208 14.72 5.79 -26.89
N GLU A 209 14.82 4.54 -27.35
CA GLU A 209 15.21 3.41 -26.50
C GLU A 209 16.61 3.60 -25.92
N SER A 210 17.55 4.18 -26.65
CA SER A 210 18.92 4.45 -26.17
C SER A 210 18.96 5.44 -24.98
N TRP A 211 17.93 6.24 -24.80
CA TRP A 211 17.78 7.20 -23.70
C TRP A 211 16.89 6.67 -22.57
N THR A 212 16.36 5.45 -22.72
CA THR A 212 15.45 4.84 -21.76
C THR A 212 16.10 3.63 -21.12
N THR A 213 16.30 3.69 -19.81
CA THR A 213 16.74 2.54 -19.02
C THR A 213 15.54 1.98 -18.28
N THR A 214 15.19 0.72 -18.54
CA THR A 214 14.12 0.02 -17.82
C THR A 214 14.71 -0.79 -16.70
N TYR A 215 14.27 -0.52 -15.47
CA TYR A 215 14.63 -1.28 -14.29
C TYR A 215 13.59 -2.35 -14.00
N THR A 216 14.04 -3.58 -13.83
CA THR A 216 13.20 -4.73 -13.53
C THR A 216 13.66 -5.39 -12.22
N ALA A 217 12.75 -6.05 -11.53
CA ALA A 217 13.08 -6.82 -10.33
C ALA A 217 13.98 -8.02 -10.67
N SER A 218 15.09 -8.19 -9.95
CA SER A 218 15.99 -9.34 -10.10
C SER A 218 15.42 -10.62 -9.48
N GLU A 219 14.55 -10.45 -8.50
CA GLU A 219 13.88 -11.50 -7.73
C GLU A 219 12.53 -10.97 -7.22
N ASP A 220 11.72 -11.83 -6.60
CA ASP A 220 10.48 -11.40 -5.96
C ASP A 220 10.80 -10.49 -4.78
N CYS A 221 10.23 -9.29 -4.75
CA CYS A 221 10.61 -8.27 -3.77
C CYS A 221 9.48 -7.25 -3.55
N ILE A 222 9.60 -6.50 -2.46
CA ILE A 222 8.85 -5.27 -2.22
C ILE A 222 9.69 -4.10 -2.75
N VAL A 223 9.05 -3.20 -3.50
CA VAL A 223 9.69 -1.99 -4.02
C VAL A 223 9.40 -0.80 -3.11
N SER A 224 10.43 -0.04 -2.74
CA SER A 224 10.26 1.23 -2.04
C SER A 224 11.06 2.34 -2.73
N PHE A 225 10.42 3.48 -2.92
CA PHE A 225 11.05 4.70 -3.45
C PHE A 225 11.58 5.60 -2.32
N TYR A 226 11.33 5.21 -1.07
CA TYR A 226 11.90 5.87 0.08
C TYR A 226 13.29 5.31 0.37
N THR A 227 14.29 6.20 0.48
CA THR A 227 15.67 5.88 0.85
C THR A 227 16.08 6.69 2.06
N ASP A 228 16.77 6.06 3.01
CA ASP A 228 17.20 6.69 4.25
C ASP A 228 18.72 6.92 4.34
N GLY A 229 19.46 6.45 3.33
CA GLY A 229 20.92 6.58 3.22
C GLY A 229 21.71 5.52 4.00
N TYR A 230 21.05 4.55 4.64
CA TYR A 230 21.67 3.47 5.37
C TYR A 230 21.62 2.12 4.63
N GLU A 231 21.06 2.06 3.42
CA GLU A 231 20.78 0.84 2.69
C GLU A 231 22.03 -0.05 2.49
N ASN A 232 23.18 0.58 2.20
CA ASN A 232 24.44 -0.15 2.00
C ASN A 232 25.24 -0.36 3.29
N SER A 233 24.94 0.37 4.36
CA SER A 233 25.70 0.30 5.63
C SER A 233 25.00 -0.51 6.71
N VAL A 234 23.66 -0.60 6.68
CA VAL A 234 22.83 -1.31 7.66
C VAL A 234 21.88 -2.26 6.94
N ASN A 235 22.40 -3.41 6.56
CA ASN A 235 21.64 -4.41 5.79
C ASN A 235 21.98 -5.84 6.26
N SER A 236 21.39 -6.84 5.60
CA SER A 236 21.58 -8.26 5.89
C SER A 236 23.03 -8.74 5.80
N SER A 237 23.89 -8.03 5.06
CA SER A 237 25.31 -8.39 4.91
C SER A 237 26.21 -7.76 6.00
N THR A 238 25.82 -6.59 6.52
CA THR A 238 26.66 -5.78 7.42
C THR A 238 26.25 -5.87 8.89
N TYR A 239 25.01 -6.24 9.22
CA TYR A 239 24.48 -6.27 10.60
C TYR A 239 25.37 -7.09 11.55
N GLY A 240 25.97 -8.18 11.06
CA GLY A 240 26.81 -9.07 11.84
C GLY A 240 28.13 -8.45 12.33
N THR A 241 28.61 -7.40 11.67
CA THR A 241 29.86 -6.71 12.02
C THR A 241 29.65 -5.46 12.87
N MET A 242 28.43 -4.92 12.94
CA MET A 242 28.13 -3.71 13.69
C MET A 242 28.31 -3.90 15.19
N ASN A 243 28.98 -2.98 15.83
CA ASN A 243 29.17 -2.95 17.28
C ASN A 243 28.21 -1.94 17.97
N PRO A 244 28.12 -1.90 19.31
CA PRO A 244 27.21 -0.97 20.01
C PRO A 244 27.43 0.50 19.68
N SER A 245 28.66 0.93 19.35
CA SER A 245 28.92 2.33 18.97
C SER A 245 28.38 2.66 17.58
N ASP A 246 28.46 1.72 16.64
CA ASP A 246 27.92 1.88 15.27
C ASP A 246 26.40 1.97 15.31
N VAL A 247 25.74 1.05 16.04
CA VAL A 247 24.29 1.07 16.23
C VAL A 247 23.82 2.37 16.89
N ARG A 248 24.56 2.84 17.90
CA ARG A 248 24.27 4.11 18.56
C ARG A 248 24.45 5.31 17.63
N ALA A 249 25.42 5.27 16.71
CA ALA A 249 25.59 6.30 15.68
C ALA A 249 24.35 6.37 14.75
N VAL A 250 23.85 5.22 14.29
CA VAL A 250 22.63 5.14 13.49
C VAL A 250 21.42 5.67 14.26
N ILE A 251 21.24 5.28 15.54
CA ILE A 251 20.15 5.78 16.40
C ILE A 251 20.18 7.30 16.53
N ARG A 252 21.35 7.92 16.53
CA ARG A 252 21.52 9.38 16.57
C ARG A 252 21.39 10.07 15.21
N GLY A 253 21.16 9.32 14.14
CA GLY A 253 21.08 9.82 12.78
C GLY A 253 22.42 10.20 12.17
N ALA A 254 23.55 9.68 12.71
CA ALA A 254 24.86 9.91 12.11
C ALA A 254 24.99 9.14 10.81
N MET A 255 25.17 9.84 9.70
CA MET A 255 25.41 9.21 8.41
C MET A 255 26.71 8.40 8.42
N PRO A 256 26.74 7.20 7.81
CA PRO A 256 27.96 6.42 7.68
C PRO A 256 29.02 7.20 6.88
N GLU A 257 30.30 7.01 7.25
CA GLU A 257 31.42 7.61 6.52
C GLU A 257 31.49 7.16 5.05
N GLN A 258 31.05 5.96 4.77
CA GLN A 258 30.81 5.45 3.44
C GLN A 258 29.40 5.89 3.00
N SER A 259 29.31 7.11 2.50
CA SER A 259 28.11 7.54 1.80
C SER A 259 27.75 6.52 0.72
N THR A 260 26.57 5.99 0.81
CA THR A 260 26.12 4.82 0.08
C THR A 260 25.82 5.12 -1.38
N VAL A 261 25.78 6.39 -1.75
CA VAL A 261 25.52 6.82 -3.12
C VAL A 261 26.84 7.04 -3.85
N SER A 262 27.03 6.38 -4.96
CA SER A 262 28.19 6.59 -5.83
C SER A 262 28.29 8.08 -6.20
N ARG A 263 29.51 8.61 -6.23
CA ARG A 263 29.71 10.04 -6.48
C ARG A 263 29.13 10.43 -7.85
N GLY A 264 28.07 11.23 -7.84
CA GLY A 264 27.38 11.67 -9.07
C GLY A 264 26.17 10.82 -9.48
N SER A 265 25.83 9.77 -8.73
CA SER A 265 24.58 9.04 -8.91
C SER A 265 23.52 9.51 -7.93
N ASP A 266 22.28 9.38 -8.34
CA ASP A 266 21.11 9.62 -7.47
C ASP A 266 20.38 8.30 -7.18
N PRO A 267 19.94 8.06 -5.95
CA PRO A 267 19.10 6.92 -5.65
C PRO A 267 17.75 7.04 -6.35
N ILE A 268 17.23 5.93 -6.84
CA ILE A 268 15.94 5.87 -7.53
C ILE A 268 14.92 5.11 -6.69
N PHE A 269 15.26 3.91 -6.29
CA PHE A 269 14.44 3.01 -5.49
C PHE A 269 15.33 1.97 -4.81
N ARG A 270 14.74 1.25 -3.87
CA ARG A 270 15.32 0.02 -3.32
C ARG A 270 14.35 -1.14 -3.47
N THR A 271 14.89 -2.34 -3.56
CA THR A 271 14.14 -3.59 -3.43
C THR A 271 14.42 -4.20 -2.08
N VAL A 272 13.42 -4.78 -1.46
CA VAL A 272 13.51 -5.41 -0.13
C VAL A 272 12.93 -6.81 -0.22
N ILE A 273 13.64 -7.82 0.29
CA ILE A 273 13.12 -9.17 0.45
C ILE A 273 12.14 -9.20 1.62
N GLU A 274 10.96 -9.79 1.41
CA GLU A 274 9.83 -9.63 2.31
C GLU A 274 10.05 -10.30 3.67
N ASP A 275 10.43 -11.57 3.69
CA ASP A 275 10.36 -12.42 4.89
C ASP A 275 11.71 -12.60 5.60
N GLU A 276 12.66 -11.70 5.35
CA GLU A 276 14.00 -11.79 5.94
C GLU A 276 14.55 -10.40 6.31
N TRP A 277 14.62 -10.14 7.60
CA TRP A 277 15.29 -8.96 8.10
C TRP A 277 15.91 -9.20 9.47
N TYR A 278 16.73 -8.28 9.92
CA TYR A 278 17.48 -8.39 11.18
C TYR A 278 17.23 -7.19 12.06
N ALA A 279 17.09 -7.46 13.35
CA ALA A 279 16.93 -6.46 14.38
C ALA A 279 18.20 -6.34 15.21
N LEU A 280 18.79 -5.15 15.25
CA LEU A 280 19.92 -4.80 16.09
C LEU A 280 19.38 -4.09 17.33
N PHE A 281 19.06 -4.86 18.38
CA PHE A 281 18.47 -4.34 19.59
C PHE A 281 19.54 -3.91 20.57
N LEU A 282 19.59 -2.64 20.89
CA LEU A 282 20.53 -2.04 21.84
C LEU A 282 19.80 -1.64 23.13
N CYS A 283 20.20 -2.24 24.25
CA CYS A 283 19.69 -1.88 25.58
C CYS A 283 20.83 -1.71 26.59
N GLN A 284 20.50 -1.14 27.75
CA GLN A 284 21.41 -0.96 28.88
C GLN A 284 20.87 -1.76 30.08
N ASP A 285 21.01 -3.07 29.98
CA ASP A 285 20.65 -3.99 31.06
C ASP A 285 21.85 -4.86 31.42
N ARG A 286 22.22 -4.90 32.70
CA ARG A 286 23.38 -5.65 33.20
C ARG A 286 23.05 -7.09 33.56
N ASP A 287 21.80 -7.33 33.91
CA ASP A 287 21.36 -8.59 34.51
C ASP A 287 20.79 -9.55 33.46
N TRP A 288 20.36 -9.03 32.30
CA TRP A 288 19.86 -9.87 31.22
C TRP A 288 20.98 -10.64 30.51
N ASN A 289 20.89 -11.95 30.51
CA ASN A 289 21.78 -12.84 29.77
C ASN A 289 20.98 -13.56 28.67
N PRO A 290 20.92 -13.00 27.47
CA PRO A 290 20.21 -13.61 26.35
C PRO A 290 20.90 -14.90 25.91
N VAL A 291 20.12 -15.86 25.41
CA VAL A 291 20.62 -17.14 24.92
C VAL A 291 20.64 -17.12 23.39
N VAL A 292 21.79 -17.44 22.80
CA VAL A 292 21.92 -17.55 21.34
C VAL A 292 21.10 -18.74 20.84
N GLY A 293 20.32 -18.52 19.78
CA GLY A 293 19.39 -19.49 19.21
C GLY A 293 18.00 -19.45 19.82
N GLU A 294 17.80 -18.78 20.96
CA GLU A 294 16.48 -18.60 21.57
C GLU A 294 15.67 -17.53 20.83
N THR A 295 14.35 -17.71 20.80
CA THR A 295 13.43 -16.76 20.19
C THR A 295 12.71 -15.96 21.27
N TYR A 296 12.94 -14.66 21.29
CA TYR A 296 12.26 -13.71 22.16
C TYR A 296 11.16 -12.98 21.43
N GLN A 297 10.17 -12.51 22.17
CA GLN A 297 9.13 -11.64 21.64
C GLN A 297 9.66 -10.20 21.60
N MET A 298 9.49 -9.53 20.47
CA MET A 298 9.86 -8.12 20.28
C MET A 298 8.60 -7.32 19.97
N GLN A 299 8.37 -6.25 20.74
CA GLN A 299 7.29 -5.31 20.53
C GLN A 299 7.88 -3.95 20.20
N LEU A 300 7.50 -3.38 19.05
CA LEU A 300 7.97 -2.08 18.60
C LEU A 300 7.09 -0.96 19.17
N THR A 301 7.69 0.13 19.60
CA THR A 301 6.95 1.30 20.10
C THR A 301 6.10 1.93 18.99
N GLY A 302 4.81 2.12 19.26
CA GLY A 302 3.85 2.59 18.26
C GLY A 302 3.16 1.48 17.46
N PHE A 303 3.48 0.21 17.75
CA PHE A 303 2.87 -0.99 17.17
C PHE A 303 2.39 -1.91 18.29
N ASP A 304 1.54 -1.37 19.18
CA ASP A 304 1.21 -1.99 20.47
C ASP A 304 0.56 -3.38 20.36
N ASP A 305 -0.11 -3.65 19.26
CA ASP A 305 -0.78 -4.95 19.00
C ASP A 305 0.07 -5.92 18.16
N TYR A 306 1.29 -5.52 17.78
CA TYR A 306 2.14 -6.32 16.91
C TYR A 306 3.39 -6.81 17.65
N VAL A 307 3.40 -8.11 17.91
CA VAL A 307 4.51 -8.81 18.58
C VAL A 307 5.24 -9.67 17.54
N ILE A 308 6.54 -9.49 17.46
CA ILE A 308 7.41 -10.08 16.46
C ILE A 308 8.30 -11.12 17.14
N PRO A 309 8.22 -12.41 16.80
CA PRO A 309 9.21 -13.39 17.23
C PRO A 309 10.54 -13.12 16.53
N ALA A 310 11.59 -12.93 17.33
CA ALA A 310 12.92 -12.61 16.86
C ALA A 310 13.95 -13.57 17.51
N GLN A 311 14.68 -14.32 16.68
CA GLN A 311 15.68 -15.29 17.14
C GLN A 311 17.03 -14.62 17.35
N VAL A 312 17.65 -14.81 18.50
CA VAL A 312 19.00 -14.28 18.79
C VAL A 312 20.04 -15.05 17.99
N VAL A 313 20.68 -14.35 17.05
CA VAL A 313 21.80 -14.88 16.25
C VAL A 313 23.12 -14.75 17.02
N SER A 314 23.33 -13.59 17.64
CA SER A 314 24.50 -13.30 18.46
C SER A 314 24.25 -12.09 19.34
N PHE A 315 25.10 -11.89 20.34
CA PHE A 315 25.08 -10.65 21.12
C PHE A 315 26.50 -10.20 21.50
N ILE A 316 26.63 -8.92 21.78
CA ILE A 316 27.86 -8.31 22.27
C ILE A 316 27.53 -7.46 23.49
N ARG A 317 28.32 -7.59 24.57
CA ARG A 317 28.25 -6.72 25.74
C ARG A 317 29.51 -5.91 25.86
N ILE A 318 29.38 -4.59 25.90
CA ILE A 318 30.50 -3.65 26.11
C ILE A 318 30.09 -2.69 27.23
N GLY A 319 30.67 -2.87 28.40
CA GLY A 319 30.28 -2.10 29.59
C GLY A 319 28.83 -2.36 30.00
N SER A 320 28.01 -1.33 29.98
CA SER A 320 26.56 -1.43 30.25
C SER A 320 25.74 -1.73 28.99
N ASP A 321 26.32 -1.61 27.81
CA ASP A 321 25.59 -1.79 26.56
C ASP A 321 25.52 -3.26 26.19
N LEU A 322 24.34 -3.72 25.92
CA LEU A 322 24.03 -5.03 25.38
C LEU A 322 23.40 -4.85 23.99
N LEU A 323 24.09 -5.33 22.97
CA LEU A 323 23.60 -5.38 21.59
C LEU A 323 23.24 -6.81 21.23
N LEU A 324 21.95 -7.06 20.97
CA LEU A 324 21.47 -8.31 20.37
C LEU A 324 21.35 -8.14 18.87
N ARG A 325 21.82 -9.14 18.14
CA ARG A 325 21.56 -9.29 16.70
C ARG A 325 20.57 -10.41 16.54
N MET A 326 19.39 -10.06 16.07
CA MET A 326 18.26 -10.98 16.00
C MET A 326 17.79 -11.14 14.55
N HIS A 327 17.44 -12.36 14.19
CA HIS A 327 16.85 -12.69 12.90
C HIS A 327 15.32 -12.71 13.03
N VAL A 328 14.63 -12.12 12.09
CA VAL A 328 13.15 -12.08 11.99
C VAL A 328 12.73 -12.67 10.67
N SER A 329 11.90 -13.72 10.73
CA SER A 329 11.32 -14.41 9.56
C SER A 329 9.84 -14.04 9.35
N GLN A 330 9.48 -12.80 9.60
CA GLN A 330 8.16 -12.25 9.34
C GLN A 330 8.26 -11.12 8.32
N SER A 331 7.12 -10.77 7.73
CA SER A 331 7.04 -9.70 6.73
C SER A 331 7.68 -8.40 7.22
N VAL A 332 8.49 -7.82 6.37
CA VAL A 332 9.16 -6.53 6.60
C VAL A 332 8.22 -5.33 6.36
N GLU A 333 7.03 -5.56 5.79
CA GLU A 333 6.10 -4.48 5.42
C GLU A 333 5.83 -3.48 6.56
N PRO A 334 5.53 -3.89 7.80
CA PRO A 334 5.25 -2.94 8.88
C PRO A 334 6.44 -2.02 9.20
N VAL A 335 7.66 -2.47 8.92
CA VAL A 335 8.90 -1.75 9.21
C VAL A 335 9.65 -1.30 7.94
N LEU A 336 8.99 -1.40 6.78
CA LEU A 336 9.60 -1.10 5.48
C LEU A 336 10.30 0.26 5.45
N ASN A 337 9.68 1.29 6.00
CA ASN A 337 10.19 2.65 5.99
C ASN A 337 10.70 3.15 7.36
N ILE A 338 10.94 2.22 8.30
CA ILE A 338 11.45 2.51 9.62
C ILE A 338 12.88 2.00 9.73
N ARG A 339 13.84 2.86 10.08
CA ARG A 339 15.22 2.46 10.35
C ARG A 339 15.49 2.23 11.83
N THR A 340 14.94 3.10 12.67
CA THR A 340 15.12 3.04 14.13
C THR A 340 13.79 3.16 14.84
N CYS A 341 13.59 2.36 15.87
CA CYS A 341 12.37 2.39 16.68
C CYS A 341 12.71 2.00 18.11
N GLY A 342 11.98 2.55 19.09
CA GLY A 342 11.98 2.01 20.44
C GLY A 342 11.40 0.59 20.44
N ALA A 343 11.92 -0.30 21.27
CA ALA A 343 11.42 -1.67 21.36
C ALA A 343 11.52 -2.22 22.78
N SER A 344 10.66 -3.19 23.08
CA SER A 344 10.76 -4.06 24.24
C SER A 344 10.96 -5.49 23.76
N VAL A 345 11.95 -6.18 24.32
CA VAL A 345 12.29 -7.57 23.94
C VAL A 345 12.30 -8.42 25.21
N GLY A 346 11.73 -9.63 25.15
CA GLY A 346 11.72 -10.54 26.29
C GLY A 346 10.77 -11.74 26.12
N ASP A 347 10.58 -12.47 27.22
CA ASP A 347 9.65 -13.59 27.31
C ASP A 347 8.29 -13.09 27.83
N PHE A 348 7.63 -12.31 27.05
CA PHE A 348 6.32 -11.81 27.44
C PHE A 348 5.19 -12.38 26.57
N VAL A 349 4.04 -12.61 27.22
CA VAL A 349 2.81 -12.98 26.54
C VAL A 349 1.88 -11.78 26.61
N THR A 350 1.42 -11.30 25.48
CA THR A 350 0.33 -10.32 25.42
C THR A 350 -0.97 -11.04 25.75
N GLY A 351 -1.50 -10.83 26.96
CA GLY A 351 -2.84 -11.29 27.35
C GLY A 351 -3.84 -10.14 27.24
N TYR A 352 -5.04 -10.43 26.70
CA TYR A 352 -6.18 -9.51 26.68
C TYR A 352 -7.02 -9.69 27.94
#